data_44911e737d15ca79e69e40bc8ab9bebf
#
_entry.id   44911e737d15ca79e69e40bc8ab9bebf
#
_cell.length_a   1.000
_cell.length_b   1.000
_cell.length_c   1.000
_cell.angle_alpha   90.00
_cell.angle_beta   90.00
_cell.angle_gamma   90.00
#
_symmetry.space_group_name_H-M   'P 1'
#
loop_
_entity.id
_entity.type
_entity.pdbx_description
1 polymer ?
#
loop_
_entity_poly.entity_id
_entity_poly.type
_entity_poly.pdbx_seq_one_letter_code
_entity_poly.pdbx_strand_id
1 'polypeptide(L)'
;FKQKPKGSKAWYKKVGVVYQNPDYQLFMPTVRQEISFGAKSEEYAAEIAELFGVKHLWERHPQSLSEGQKRRVSIAAVAACDPEVLLLDEPTVGQDYDGLCALVEILNKLHMQSGNTMITITHDVRCAEALCDRAYLIADGVVQRSGGKELVREYFTP
;
A
#
# COMPACT_ATOMS: atom_id res chain seq x y z
N PHE A 1 5.95 -25.21 7.50
CA PHE A 1 6.93 -24.39 6.76
C PHE A 1 8.24 -25.17 6.55
N LYS A 2 8.26 -26.20 5.68
CA LYS A 2 9.45 -27.03 5.44
C LYS A 2 9.86 -27.11 3.97
N GLN A 3 9.51 -26.15 3.12
CA GLN A 3 10.14 -26.08 1.80
C GLN A 3 10.48 -24.61 1.50
N LYS A 4 11.79 -24.30 1.52
CA LYS A 4 12.28 -23.13 0.79
C LYS A 4 11.89 -23.35 -0.67
N PRO A 5 11.23 -22.39 -1.35
CA PRO A 5 10.98 -22.51 -2.77
C PRO A 5 12.31 -22.74 -3.48
N LYS A 6 12.50 -23.92 -4.06
CA LYS A 6 13.61 -24.15 -4.99
C LYS A 6 13.35 -23.32 -6.24
N GLY A 7 14.14 -22.31 -6.44
CA GLY A 7 14.17 -21.59 -7.71
C GLY A 7 13.39 -20.28 -7.68
N SER A 8 14.11 -19.33 -7.78
CA SER A 8 14.05 -18.01 -8.37
C SER A 8 14.17 -16.86 -7.38
N LYS A 9 15.25 -16.14 -7.53
CA LYS A 9 15.46 -14.76 -7.10
C LYS A 9 14.37 -13.78 -7.63
N ALA A 10 13.26 -14.29 -8.16
CA ALA A 10 12.24 -13.51 -8.87
C ALA A 10 10.95 -13.26 -8.05
N TRP A 11 10.66 -14.03 -7.00
CA TRP A 11 9.41 -13.87 -6.27
C TRP A 11 9.34 -12.54 -5.50
N TYR A 12 10.46 -12.05 -4.93
CA TYR A 12 10.50 -10.78 -4.22
C TYR A 12 10.28 -9.57 -5.14
N LYS A 13 10.50 -9.72 -6.46
CA LYS A 13 10.15 -8.67 -7.43
C LYS A 13 8.65 -8.60 -7.70
N LYS A 14 7.91 -9.63 -7.28
CA LYS A 14 6.47 -9.76 -7.48
C LYS A 14 5.67 -9.28 -6.29
N VAL A 15 6.32 -9.09 -5.15
CA VAL A 15 5.68 -8.70 -3.90
C VAL A 15 6.23 -7.35 -3.46
N GLY A 16 5.37 -6.34 -3.48
CA GLY A 16 5.64 -5.03 -2.91
C GLY A 16 5.15 -4.98 -1.46
N VAL A 17 5.96 -4.42 -0.56
CA VAL A 17 5.59 -4.26 0.85
C VAL A 17 5.66 -2.79 1.23
N VAL A 18 4.58 -2.28 1.79
CA VAL A 18 4.50 -0.92 2.35
C VAL A 18 4.45 -1.05 3.87
N TYR A 19 5.44 -0.51 4.54
CA TYR A 19 5.53 -0.54 6.01
C TYR A 19 4.64 0.50 6.67
N GLN A 20 4.23 0.21 7.91
CA GLN A 20 3.43 1.13 8.73
C GLN A 20 4.11 2.49 8.93
N ASN A 21 5.42 2.53 9.12
CA ASN A 21 6.17 3.79 9.21
C ASN A 21 6.89 4.09 7.89
N PRO A 22 6.49 5.16 7.15
CA PRO A 22 7.10 5.50 5.87
C PRO A 22 8.58 5.89 5.99
N ASP A 23 9.05 6.38 7.14
CA ASP A 23 10.45 6.76 7.33
C ASP A 23 11.43 5.59 7.25
N TYR A 24 10.96 4.35 7.45
CA TYR A 24 11.79 3.15 7.25
C TYR A 24 11.97 2.77 5.78
N GLN A 25 11.23 3.41 4.90
CA GLN A 25 11.17 3.06 3.49
C GLN A 25 11.71 4.17 2.57
N LEU A 26 11.56 5.44 2.98
CA LEU A 26 11.94 6.60 2.19
C LEU A 26 13.41 6.99 2.46
N PHE A 27 14.28 6.82 1.46
CA PHE A 27 15.73 7.01 1.60
C PHE A 27 16.39 7.82 0.47
N MET A 28 15.66 8.14 -0.60
CA MET A 28 16.19 8.88 -1.73
C MET A 28 16.19 10.41 -1.48
N PRO A 29 17.05 11.18 -2.16
CA PRO A 29 17.12 12.63 -2.01
C PRO A 29 15.85 13.37 -2.43
N THR A 30 15.09 12.85 -3.41
CA THR A 30 13.86 13.48 -3.91
C THR A 30 12.73 12.46 -4.06
N VAL A 31 11.49 12.95 -4.01
CA VAL A 31 10.29 12.15 -4.29
C VAL A 31 10.37 11.49 -5.66
N ARG A 32 10.88 12.21 -6.66
CA ARG A 32 11.12 11.67 -8.00
C ARG A 32 12.00 10.43 -7.97
N GLN A 33 13.16 10.56 -7.35
CA GLN A 33 14.11 9.44 -7.27
C GLN A 33 13.54 8.28 -6.46
N GLU A 34 12.76 8.56 -5.40
CA GLU A 34 12.11 7.54 -4.60
C GLU A 34 11.13 6.72 -5.43
N ILE A 35 10.24 7.35 -6.18
CA ILE A 35 9.22 6.65 -6.97
C ILE A 35 9.84 5.99 -8.21
N SER A 36 10.85 6.60 -8.83
CA SER A 36 11.52 6.05 -10.02
C SER A 36 12.50 4.93 -9.70
N PHE A 37 12.95 4.77 -8.44
CA PHE A 37 14.04 3.85 -8.06
C PHE A 37 13.78 2.40 -8.48
N GLY A 38 12.56 1.91 -8.32
CA GLY A 38 12.18 0.55 -8.69
C GLY A 38 11.15 0.49 -9.82
N ALA A 39 10.79 1.64 -10.40
CA ALA A 39 9.74 1.71 -11.40
C ALA A 39 10.11 0.96 -12.69
N LYS A 40 9.10 0.42 -13.36
CA LYS A 40 9.28 -0.26 -14.66
C LYS A 40 9.70 0.70 -15.78
N SER A 41 9.33 1.98 -15.67
CA SER A 41 9.81 3.07 -16.53
C SER A 41 9.61 4.42 -15.84
N GLU A 42 10.29 5.47 -16.33
CA GLU A 42 10.15 6.84 -15.80
C GLU A 42 8.75 7.41 -16.08
N GLU A 43 8.16 7.07 -17.23
CA GLU A 43 6.81 7.46 -17.59
C GLU A 43 5.80 6.85 -16.62
N TYR A 44 5.96 5.56 -16.30
CA TYR A 44 5.09 4.88 -15.34
C TYR A 44 5.24 5.44 -13.92
N ALA A 45 6.47 5.77 -13.50
CA ALA A 45 6.69 6.45 -12.24
C ALA A 45 5.93 7.80 -12.18
N ALA A 46 5.92 8.54 -13.29
CA ALA A 46 5.19 9.78 -13.40
C ALA A 46 3.67 9.59 -13.32
N GLU A 47 3.12 8.57 -14.01
CA GLU A 47 1.70 8.21 -13.95
C GLU A 47 1.27 7.82 -12.52
N ILE A 48 2.06 7.02 -11.83
CA ILE A 48 1.81 6.65 -10.44
C ILE A 48 1.87 7.87 -9.53
N ALA A 49 2.84 8.77 -9.72
CA ALA A 49 2.94 10.00 -8.93
C ALA A 49 1.72 10.92 -9.12
N GLU A 50 1.18 10.99 -10.33
CA GLU A 50 -0.09 11.70 -10.60
C GLU A 50 -1.28 11.01 -9.92
N LEU A 51 -1.39 9.69 -10.05
CA LEU A 51 -2.47 8.90 -9.42
C LEU A 51 -2.51 9.13 -7.90
N PHE A 52 -1.34 9.14 -7.24
CA PHE A 52 -1.22 9.38 -5.80
C PHE A 52 -1.26 10.87 -5.42
N GLY A 53 -1.37 11.79 -6.39
CA GLY A 53 -1.42 13.23 -6.16
C GLY A 53 -0.13 13.81 -5.56
N VAL A 54 1.02 13.17 -5.80
CA VAL A 54 2.33 13.57 -5.24
C VAL A 54 3.30 14.15 -6.27
N LYS A 55 2.88 14.26 -7.53
CA LYS A 55 3.71 14.79 -8.63
C LYS A 55 4.21 16.21 -8.36
N HIS A 56 3.41 17.06 -7.73
CA HIS A 56 3.79 18.42 -7.36
C HIS A 56 4.88 18.47 -6.29
N LEU A 57 5.20 17.36 -5.63
CA LEU A 57 6.25 17.22 -4.62
C LEU A 57 7.57 16.66 -5.20
N TRP A 58 7.63 16.48 -6.52
CA TRP A 58 8.63 15.71 -7.27
C TRP A 58 10.09 16.03 -6.88
N GLU A 59 10.41 17.32 -6.73
CA GLU A 59 11.76 17.78 -6.40
C GLU A 59 11.99 17.97 -4.88
N ARG A 60 10.99 17.66 -4.06
CA ARG A 60 11.13 17.80 -2.59
C ARG A 60 11.83 16.60 -1.99
N HIS A 61 12.59 16.86 -0.90
CA HIS A 61 13.15 15.77 -0.10
C HIS A 61 12.03 15.10 0.70
N PRO A 62 11.92 13.75 0.72
CA PRO A 62 10.85 13.03 1.41
C PRO A 62 10.70 13.42 2.88
N GLN A 63 11.80 13.65 3.60
CA GLN A 63 11.75 14.04 5.02
C GLN A 63 11.15 15.43 5.28
N SER A 64 10.99 16.27 4.24
CA SER A 64 10.34 17.58 4.35
C SER A 64 8.80 17.53 4.20
N LEU A 65 8.26 16.34 3.98
CA LEU A 65 6.84 16.12 3.71
C LEU A 65 6.05 15.91 5.02
N SER A 66 4.74 16.21 4.97
CA SER A 66 3.83 15.80 6.04
C SER A 66 3.68 14.27 6.08
N GLU A 67 3.26 13.70 7.22
CA GLU A 67 3.08 12.25 7.38
C GLU A 67 2.15 11.66 6.31
N GLY A 68 1.04 12.35 5.99
CA GLY A 68 0.13 11.91 4.94
C GLY A 68 0.76 11.95 3.54
N GLN A 69 1.62 12.94 3.25
CA GLN A 69 2.38 13.00 2.01
C GLN A 69 3.44 11.90 1.94
N LYS A 70 4.21 11.69 3.02
CA LYS A 70 5.18 10.59 3.11
C LYS A 70 4.50 9.24 2.87
N ARG A 71 3.33 9.01 3.48
CA ARG A 71 2.53 7.81 3.30
C ARG A 71 2.18 7.58 1.82
N ARG A 72 1.65 8.59 1.15
CA ARG A 72 1.32 8.50 -0.28
C ARG A 72 2.54 8.27 -1.15
N VAL A 73 3.67 8.93 -0.85
CA VAL A 73 4.94 8.70 -1.57
C VAL A 73 5.45 7.28 -1.35
N SER A 74 5.41 6.73 -0.14
CA SER A 74 5.90 5.38 0.15
C SER A 74 5.07 4.31 -0.58
N ILE A 75 3.73 4.47 -0.62
CA ILE A 75 2.87 3.56 -1.37
C ILE A 75 3.12 3.69 -2.88
N ALA A 76 3.22 4.94 -3.38
CA ALA A 76 3.51 5.22 -4.79
C ALA A 76 4.84 4.59 -5.25
N ALA A 77 5.88 4.68 -4.43
CA ALA A 77 7.20 4.10 -4.74
C ALA A 77 7.13 2.57 -4.91
N VAL A 78 6.36 1.88 -4.05
CA VAL A 78 6.17 0.44 -4.18
C VAL A 78 5.26 0.10 -5.36
N ALA A 79 4.17 0.85 -5.56
CA ALA A 79 3.25 0.64 -6.68
C ALA A 79 3.93 0.83 -8.04
N ALA A 80 4.89 1.76 -8.14
CA ALA A 80 5.66 2.00 -9.36
C ALA A 80 6.53 0.80 -9.79
N CYS A 81 6.85 -0.10 -8.85
CA CYS A 81 7.52 -1.37 -9.17
C CYS A 81 6.60 -2.39 -9.88
N ASP A 82 5.32 -2.08 -10.04
CA ASP A 82 4.31 -2.92 -10.69
C ASP A 82 4.22 -4.35 -10.09
N PRO A 83 4.02 -4.48 -8.76
CA PRO A 83 4.03 -5.77 -8.10
C PRO A 83 2.76 -6.58 -8.42
N GLU A 84 2.88 -7.93 -8.49
CA GLU A 84 1.73 -8.83 -8.61
C GLU A 84 0.92 -8.88 -7.29
N VAL A 85 1.61 -8.69 -6.15
CA VAL A 85 1.01 -8.65 -4.81
C VAL A 85 1.50 -7.41 -4.08
N LEU A 86 0.58 -6.59 -3.59
CA LEU A 86 0.86 -5.39 -2.79
C LEU A 86 0.41 -5.64 -1.34
N LEU A 87 1.38 -5.67 -0.42
CA LEU A 87 1.13 -5.77 1.01
C LEU A 87 1.13 -4.36 1.61
N LEU A 88 0.05 -4.00 2.29
CA LEU A 88 -0.13 -2.70 2.93
C LEU A 88 -0.28 -2.90 4.43
N ASP A 89 0.69 -2.43 5.20
CA ASP A 89 0.65 -2.48 6.66
C ASP A 89 0.14 -1.14 7.21
N GLU A 90 -1.08 -1.14 7.75
CA GLU A 90 -1.77 0.03 8.31
C GLU A 90 -1.70 1.29 7.40
N PRO A 91 -2.16 1.22 6.15
CA PRO A 91 -1.93 2.29 5.17
C PRO A 91 -2.61 3.61 5.51
N THR A 92 -3.61 3.61 6.38
CA THR A 92 -4.42 4.78 6.75
C THR A 92 -4.00 5.45 8.06
N VAL A 93 -3.04 4.90 8.78
CA VAL A 93 -2.53 5.51 10.02
C VAL A 93 -1.95 6.89 9.73
N GLY A 94 -2.31 7.88 10.57
CA GLY A 94 -1.86 9.26 10.43
C GLY A 94 -2.61 10.07 9.36
N GLN A 95 -3.68 9.53 8.77
CA GLN A 95 -4.58 10.26 7.87
C GLN A 95 -5.78 10.82 8.65
N ASP A 96 -6.21 12.04 8.29
CA ASP A 96 -7.53 12.52 8.63
C ASP A 96 -8.60 11.82 7.79
N TYR A 97 -9.87 12.13 8.03
CA TYR A 97 -10.97 11.48 7.31
C TYR A 97 -10.89 11.67 5.79
N ASP A 98 -10.60 12.88 5.32
CA ASP A 98 -10.53 13.18 3.90
C ASP A 98 -9.32 12.49 3.25
N GLY A 99 -8.19 12.48 3.94
CA GLY A 99 -6.98 11.77 3.53
C GLY A 99 -7.18 10.26 3.41
N LEU A 100 -7.91 9.66 4.36
CA LEU A 100 -8.29 8.25 4.33
C LEU A 100 -9.17 7.95 3.11
N CYS A 101 -10.24 8.73 2.91
CA CYS A 101 -11.15 8.55 1.77
C CYS A 101 -10.41 8.68 0.43
N ALA A 102 -9.56 9.70 0.30
CA ALA A 102 -8.74 9.90 -0.89
C ALA A 102 -7.76 8.74 -1.14
N LEU A 103 -7.10 8.25 -0.09
CA LEU A 103 -6.17 7.12 -0.21
C LEU A 103 -6.89 5.83 -0.63
N VAL A 104 -8.03 5.53 -0.02
CA VAL A 104 -8.87 4.37 -0.38
C VAL A 104 -9.29 4.43 -1.85
N GLU A 105 -9.74 5.60 -2.33
CA GLU A 105 -10.09 5.79 -3.73
C GLU A 105 -8.91 5.55 -4.67
N ILE A 106 -7.72 6.05 -4.32
CA ILE A 106 -6.48 5.84 -5.07
C ILE A 106 -6.13 4.35 -5.13
N LEU A 107 -6.19 3.64 -4.00
CA LEU A 107 -5.87 2.22 -3.93
C LEU A 107 -6.84 1.37 -4.77
N ASN A 108 -8.14 1.69 -4.74
CA ASN A 108 -9.13 1.05 -5.60
C ASN A 108 -8.84 1.30 -7.09
N LYS A 109 -8.50 2.54 -7.48
CA LYS A 109 -8.11 2.87 -8.86
C LYS A 109 -6.85 2.09 -9.28
N LEU A 110 -5.83 2.03 -8.42
CA LEU A 110 -4.62 1.27 -8.67
C LEU A 110 -4.93 -0.22 -8.90
N HIS A 111 -5.75 -0.81 -8.02
CA HIS A 111 -6.15 -2.21 -8.15
C HIS A 111 -6.87 -2.50 -9.47
N MET A 112 -7.82 -1.64 -9.84
CA MET A 112 -8.55 -1.78 -11.12
C MET A 112 -7.65 -1.65 -12.35
N GLN A 113 -6.61 -0.83 -12.28
CA GLN A 113 -5.68 -0.61 -13.39
C GLN A 113 -4.62 -1.71 -13.52
N SER A 114 -4.07 -2.16 -12.39
CA SER A 114 -2.97 -3.14 -12.37
C SER A 114 -3.45 -4.60 -12.32
N GLY A 115 -4.66 -4.86 -11.78
CA GLY A 115 -5.15 -6.20 -11.53
C GLY A 115 -4.36 -6.97 -10.47
N ASN A 116 -3.52 -6.27 -9.67
CA ASN A 116 -2.72 -6.89 -8.62
C ASN A 116 -3.57 -7.39 -7.45
N THR A 117 -3.03 -8.31 -6.66
CA THR A 117 -3.64 -8.71 -5.40
C THR A 117 -3.20 -7.74 -4.31
N MET A 118 -4.13 -7.07 -3.64
CA MET A 118 -3.82 -6.27 -2.45
C MET A 118 -4.13 -7.06 -1.18
N ILE A 119 -3.19 -7.05 -0.23
CA ILE A 119 -3.37 -7.59 1.12
C ILE A 119 -3.15 -6.43 2.08
N THR A 120 -4.20 -6.03 2.79
CA THR A 120 -4.17 -4.90 3.71
C THR A 120 -4.31 -5.40 5.15
N ILE A 121 -3.37 -5.05 6.00
CA ILE A 121 -3.47 -5.22 7.46
C ILE A 121 -3.97 -3.90 8.00
N THR A 122 -5.09 -3.90 8.70
CA THR A 122 -5.65 -2.68 9.26
C THR A 122 -6.60 -2.96 10.42
N HIS A 123 -6.67 -2.03 11.36
CA HIS A 123 -7.69 -1.97 12.41
C HIS A 123 -8.74 -0.87 12.14
N ASP A 124 -8.65 -0.15 11.00
CA ASP A 124 -9.66 0.82 10.60
C ASP A 124 -10.76 0.13 9.79
N VAL A 125 -11.97 0.08 10.37
CA VAL A 125 -13.15 -0.53 9.75
C VAL A 125 -13.49 0.08 8.40
N ARG A 126 -13.33 1.39 8.23
CA ARG A 126 -13.65 2.10 6.99
C ARG A 126 -12.71 1.68 5.86
N CYS A 127 -11.42 1.59 6.17
CA CYS A 127 -10.42 1.07 5.25
C CYS A 127 -10.72 -0.38 4.86
N ALA A 128 -10.99 -1.25 5.86
CA ALA A 128 -11.29 -2.65 5.64
C ALA A 128 -12.56 -2.83 4.78
N GLU A 129 -13.68 -2.14 5.11
CA GLU A 129 -14.93 -2.24 4.33
C GLU A 129 -14.78 -1.73 2.90
N ALA A 130 -14.00 -0.68 2.70
CA ALA A 130 -13.87 -0.05 1.38
C ALA A 130 -12.94 -0.83 0.42
N LEU A 131 -11.93 -1.53 0.95
CA LEU A 131 -10.91 -2.20 0.14
C LEU A 131 -11.10 -3.72 0.04
N CYS A 132 -11.77 -4.39 1.01
CA CYS A 132 -11.74 -5.85 1.04
C CYS A 132 -12.84 -6.48 0.18
N ASP A 133 -12.47 -7.55 -0.54
CA ASP A 133 -13.40 -8.57 -1.06
C ASP A 133 -13.47 -9.75 -0.08
N ARG A 134 -12.36 -10.02 0.62
CA ARG A 134 -12.24 -11.09 1.60
C ARG A 134 -11.47 -10.60 2.83
N ALA A 135 -11.99 -10.92 4.02
CA ALA A 135 -11.39 -10.58 5.31
C ALA A 135 -10.96 -11.84 6.08
N TYR A 136 -9.90 -11.70 6.85
CA TYR A 136 -9.39 -12.72 7.77
C TYR A 136 -9.21 -12.08 9.15
N LEU A 137 -9.90 -12.60 10.15
CA LEU A 137 -9.69 -12.22 11.53
C LEU A 137 -8.56 -13.08 12.11
N ILE A 138 -7.50 -12.42 12.56
CA ILE A 138 -6.33 -13.07 13.14
C ILE A 138 -6.24 -12.68 14.62
N ALA A 139 -6.20 -13.68 15.49
CA ALA A 139 -5.93 -13.51 16.90
C ALA A 139 -5.05 -14.67 17.41
N ASP A 140 -4.20 -14.39 18.39
CA ASP A 140 -3.26 -15.37 18.97
C ASP A 140 -2.39 -16.10 17.92
N GLY A 141 -2.04 -15.42 16.83
CA GLY A 141 -1.20 -15.95 15.76
C GLY A 141 -1.89 -16.95 14.82
N VAL A 142 -3.22 -17.10 14.89
CA VAL A 142 -4.00 -18.00 14.04
C VAL A 142 -5.18 -17.29 13.40
N VAL A 143 -5.61 -17.78 12.23
CA VAL A 143 -6.83 -17.31 11.58
C VAL A 143 -8.02 -17.89 12.33
N GLN A 144 -8.77 -17.03 13.00
CA GLN A 144 -9.96 -17.39 13.75
C GLN A 144 -11.19 -17.53 12.86
N ARG A 145 -11.35 -16.59 11.92
CA ARG A 145 -12.48 -16.53 10.99
C ARG A 145 -12.04 -15.99 9.64
N SER A 146 -12.78 -16.33 8.60
CA SER A 146 -12.65 -15.74 7.27
C SER A 146 -14.05 -15.52 6.68
N GLY A 147 -14.19 -14.42 5.91
CA GLY A 147 -15.46 -14.04 5.28
C GLY A 147 -15.26 -12.90 4.30
N GLY A 148 -16.37 -12.28 3.88
CA GLY A 148 -16.38 -11.05 3.10
C GLY A 148 -16.52 -9.80 3.99
N LYS A 149 -17.12 -8.75 3.44
CA LYS A 149 -17.39 -7.48 4.16
C LYS A 149 -18.29 -7.65 5.39
N GLU A 150 -19.13 -8.67 5.41
CA GLU A 150 -19.97 -9.02 6.55
C GLU A 150 -19.13 -9.34 7.80
N LEU A 151 -17.99 -10.03 7.64
CA LEU A 151 -17.09 -10.31 8.76
C LEU A 151 -16.48 -9.03 9.35
N VAL A 152 -16.16 -8.06 8.50
CA VAL A 152 -15.63 -6.77 8.95
C VAL A 152 -16.68 -6.04 9.79
N ARG A 153 -17.92 -5.98 9.32
CA ARG A 153 -19.04 -5.33 10.03
C ARG A 153 -19.31 -5.97 11.37
N GLU A 154 -19.43 -7.31 11.41
CA GLU A 154 -19.65 -8.06 12.66
C GLU A 154 -18.55 -7.80 13.71
N TYR A 155 -17.28 -7.73 13.26
CA TYR A 155 -16.16 -7.53 14.17
C TYR A 155 -16.12 -6.13 14.80
N PHE A 156 -16.53 -5.09 14.06
CA PHE A 156 -16.50 -3.70 14.52
C PHE A 156 -17.84 -3.18 15.02
N THR A 157 -18.91 -3.97 14.94
CA THR A 157 -20.21 -3.62 15.57
C THR A 157 -20.22 -4.16 17.00
N PRO A 158 -20.44 -3.31 18.03
CA PRO A 158 -20.46 -3.73 19.43
C PRO A 158 -21.64 -4.66 19.74
#